data_5905c370a685a131799b28a1da04094e
#
_entry.id   5905c370a685a131799b28a1da04094e
#
_cell.length_a   1.000
_cell.length_b   1.000
_cell.length_c   1.000
_cell.angle_alpha   90.00
_cell.angle_beta   90.00
_cell.angle_gamma   90.00
#
_symmetry.space_group_name_H-M   'P 1'
#
loop_
_entity.id
_entity.type
_entity.pdbx_description
1 polymer ?
#
loop_
_entity_poly.entity_id
_entity_poly.type
_entity_poly.pdbx_seq_one_letter_code
_entity_poly.pdbx_strand_id
1 'polypeptide(L)'
;GPASYEAPMGEIHGEVASKWQYKIRNGKMIYEFESDVKIDDEILKAELGSNGEVQLKNIIRTIQKEQNAIIRNTKDRIMVIQGAAGSGKTSVALHRIAYLLYHDRQNLKSSNILILSPNGVFSDYISHILPELGEENIKEMSFDLFAYRQLKDTVSDCEDRYDQIERSLNFPDMPSLYKEKQSREFLNRMEGYLTSLEDELMDFHDVEYKSFTKKEEEIIDLFYFKFQDIPLLSRMEAVAENFIDEVETLRDNDMDEEERAIVMEKFMNMYETQDLYVIYSRFLESCGYPGLPHVQLQERKLRYEDVYPVLYMKYRLLRQTSHNGIKHLVVDEMQDYSRLQYLILKMMFPCRMTILGDKAQTMEDEAQDVLGFLPKIFGKEIRRIVMNKSYRNTVEIASYANQLAGITDMD
;
A
#
# COMPACT_ATOMS: atom_id res chain seq x y z
N GLY A 1 10.19 -24.45 28.92
CA GLY A 1 9.00 -24.61 28.12
C GLY A 1 9.15 -25.75 27.09
N PRO A 2 8.07 -26.19 26.45
CA PRO A 2 8.13 -27.28 25.47
C PRO A 2 8.95 -26.86 24.24
N ALA A 3 9.76 -27.75 23.73
CA ALA A 3 10.53 -27.58 22.50
C ALA A 3 10.56 -28.88 21.71
N SER A 4 10.62 -28.77 20.40
CA SER A 4 10.83 -29.92 19.53
C SER A 4 11.87 -29.59 18.46
N TYR A 5 12.56 -30.62 17.96
CA TYR A 5 13.46 -30.51 16.82
C TYR A 5 13.37 -31.75 15.96
N GLU A 6 13.64 -31.60 14.68
CA GLU A 6 13.60 -32.66 13.70
C GLU A 6 14.97 -33.39 13.67
N ALA A 7 14.97 -34.65 14.03
CA ALA A 7 16.14 -35.54 13.98
C ALA A 7 15.99 -36.56 12.82
N PRO A 8 17.06 -37.18 12.35
CA PRO A 8 17.00 -38.18 11.26
C PRO A 8 16.05 -39.35 11.52
N MET A 9 15.68 -39.57 12.78
CA MET A 9 14.75 -40.67 13.19
C MET A 9 13.34 -40.17 13.53
N GLY A 10 13.02 -38.89 13.29
CA GLY A 10 11.71 -38.25 13.57
C GLY A 10 11.80 -37.08 14.50
N GLU A 11 10.65 -36.48 14.78
CA GLU A 11 10.55 -35.31 15.66
C GLU A 11 10.76 -35.71 17.14
N ILE A 12 11.69 -35.04 17.81
CA ILE A 12 11.97 -35.23 19.24
C ILE A 12 11.39 -34.08 20.01
N HIS A 13 10.54 -34.40 20.99
CA HIS A 13 9.94 -33.45 21.92
C HIS A 13 10.65 -33.45 23.27
N GLY A 14 10.80 -32.27 23.86
CA GLY A 14 11.42 -32.13 25.17
C GLY A 14 11.03 -30.84 25.87
N GLU A 15 11.52 -30.62 27.07
CA GLU A 15 11.39 -29.38 27.81
C GLU A 15 12.73 -28.66 27.93
N VAL A 16 12.76 -27.38 27.56
CA VAL A 16 13.92 -26.50 27.82
C VAL A 16 13.79 -25.97 29.24
N ALA A 17 14.69 -26.37 30.09
CA ALA A 17 14.73 -25.95 31.49
C ALA A 17 15.22 -24.50 31.64
N SER A 18 16.27 -24.13 30.90
CA SER A 18 16.77 -22.75 30.85
C SER A 18 17.38 -22.45 29.49
N LYS A 19 17.35 -21.17 29.11
CA LYS A 19 17.92 -20.68 27.85
C LYS A 19 18.77 -19.46 28.14
N TRP A 20 20.03 -19.53 27.79
CA TRP A 20 21.01 -18.48 28.05
C TRP A 20 21.46 -17.82 26.76
N GLN A 21 21.59 -16.51 26.79
CA GLN A 21 22.17 -15.70 25.74
C GLN A 21 23.46 -15.05 26.24
N TYR A 22 24.52 -15.15 25.46
CA TYR A 22 25.82 -14.59 25.84
C TYR A 22 26.58 -14.06 24.63
N LYS A 23 27.48 -13.12 24.86
CA LYS A 23 28.40 -12.57 23.86
C LYS A 23 29.83 -12.69 24.36
N ILE A 24 30.67 -13.36 23.55
CA ILE A 24 32.10 -13.49 23.82
C ILE A 24 32.85 -12.71 22.75
N ARG A 25 33.81 -11.89 23.16
CA ARG A 25 34.67 -11.14 22.24
C ARG A 25 36.12 -11.25 22.74
N ASN A 26 37.03 -11.70 21.85
CA ASN A 26 38.44 -11.89 22.16
C ASN A 26 38.67 -12.77 23.41
N GLY A 27 37.89 -13.85 23.59
CA GLY A 27 37.96 -14.76 24.70
C GLY A 27 37.40 -14.22 26.01
N LYS A 28 36.82 -13.03 26.04
CA LYS A 28 36.20 -12.44 27.24
C LYS A 28 34.68 -12.42 27.12
N MET A 29 33.99 -12.83 28.18
CA MET A 29 32.55 -12.70 28.32
C MET A 29 32.18 -11.23 28.39
N ILE A 30 31.36 -10.74 27.50
CA ILE A 30 30.88 -9.35 27.47
C ILE A 30 29.59 -9.26 28.27
N TYR A 31 28.65 -10.19 28.02
CA TYR A 31 27.43 -10.35 28.80
C TYR A 31 26.93 -11.79 28.76
N GLU A 32 26.17 -12.16 29.78
CA GLU A 32 25.36 -13.37 29.84
C GLU A 32 24.07 -13.08 30.61
N PHE A 33 22.98 -13.65 30.17
CA PHE A 33 21.69 -13.56 30.89
C PHE A 33 20.77 -14.71 30.46
N GLU A 34 19.91 -15.11 31.38
CA GLU A 34 18.87 -16.09 31.11
C GLU A 34 17.67 -15.42 30.48
N SER A 35 17.18 -15.96 29.33
CA SER A 35 16.02 -15.42 28.63
C SER A 35 15.29 -16.51 27.88
N ASP A 36 13.99 -16.61 28.09
CA ASP A 36 13.13 -17.54 27.34
C ASP A 36 12.97 -17.13 25.86
N VAL A 37 13.34 -15.91 25.52
CA VAL A 37 13.18 -15.31 24.17
C VAL A 37 14.53 -14.78 23.70
N LYS A 38 14.85 -14.98 22.42
CA LYS A 38 16.04 -14.37 21.81
C LYS A 38 15.88 -12.85 21.76
N ILE A 39 16.84 -12.12 22.31
CA ILE A 39 16.91 -10.67 22.35
C ILE A 39 17.92 -10.24 21.30
N ASP A 40 17.50 -9.40 20.35
CA ASP A 40 18.37 -8.96 19.25
C ASP A 40 18.82 -7.49 19.39
N ASP A 41 18.21 -6.71 20.29
CA ASP A 41 18.59 -5.32 20.58
C ASP A 41 19.87 -5.25 21.44
N GLU A 42 20.95 -4.63 20.92
CA GLU A 42 22.26 -4.56 21.59
C GLU A 42 22.24 -3.69 22.85
N ILE A 43 21.44 -2.63 22.90
CA ILE A 43 21.30 -1.79 24.08
C ILE A 43 20.62 -2.58 25.21
N LEU A 44 19.57 -3.29 24.82
CA LEU A 44 18.81 -4.14 25.74
C LEU A 44 19.64 -5.33 26.25
N LYS A 45 20.49 -5.91 25.40
CA LYS A 45 21.43 -6.97 25.78
C LYS A 45 22.46 -6.48 26.80
N ALA A 46 23.00 -5.29 26.57
CA ALA A 46 23.96 -4.67 27.50
C ALA A 46 23.33 -4.39 28.89
N GLU A 47 22.08 -3.88 28.90
CA GLU A 47 21.34 -3.57 30.10
C GLU A 47 20.93 -4.83 30.88
N LEU A 48 20.54 -5.90 30.21
CA LEU A 48 20.24 -7.19 30.84
C LEU A 48 21.47 -7.91 31.37
N GLY A 49 22.62 -7.73 30.75
CA GLY A 49 23.91 -8.27 31.21
C GLY A 49 24.52 -7.49 32.35
N SER A 50 24.11 -6.23 32.55
CA SER A 50 24.44 -5.47 33.78
C SER A 50 23.58 -5.97 34.95
N ASN A 51 24.05 -5.77 36.19
CA ASN A 51 23.33 -6.19 37.41
C ASN A 51 22.03 -5.40 37.68
N GLY A 52 21.19 -5.18 36.64
CA GLY A 52 19.95 -4.45 36.73
C GLY A 52 18.90 -5.10 37.64
N GLU A 53 18.07 -4.28 38.27
CA GLU A 53 17.03 -4.68 39.21
C GLU A 53 16.07 -5.72 38.60
N VAL A 54 15.59 -6.66 39.43
CA VAL A 54 14.63 -7.73 39.03
C VAL A 54 13.38 -7.17 38.36
N GLN A 55 12.94 -5.98 38.74
CA GLN A 55 11.81 -5.29 38.12
C GLN A 55 12.08 -4.90 36.68
N LEU A 56 13.25 -4.37 36.36
CA LEU A 56 13.63 -4.02 34.98
C LEU A 56 13.68 -5.25 34.09
N LYS A 57 14.22 -6.36 34.56
CA LYS A 57 14.24 -7.64 33.84
C LYS A 57 12.83 -8.19 33.52
N ASN A 58 11.91 -8.04 34.46
CA ASN A 58 10.52 -8.46 34.25
C ASN A 58 9.78 -7.57 33.22
N ILE A 59 10.01 -6.27 33.28
CA ILE A 59 9.46 -5.32 32.28
C ILE A 59 9.96 -5.67 30.87
N ILE A 60 11.27 -5.87 30.73
CA ILE A 60 11.89 -6.23 29.45
C ILE A 60 11.34 -7.55 28.90
N ARG A 61 11.16 -8.58 29.75
CA ARG A 61 10.55 -9.87 29.34
C ARG A 61 9.11 -9.71 28.84
N THR A 62 8.34 -8.87 29.51
CA THR A 62 6.94 -8.61 29.13
C THR A 62 6.85 -7.92 27.75
N ILE A 63 7.68 -6.90 27.53
CA ILE A 63 7.79 -6.18 26.25
C ILE A 63 8.11 -7.13 25.12
N GLN A 64 9.10 -7.98 25.28
CA GLN A 64 9.53 -8.91 24.27
C GLN A 64 8.47 -9.98 23.94
N LYS A 65 7.69 -10.39 24.94
CA LYS A 65 6.58 -11.33 24.73
C LYS A 65 5.51 -10.70 23.84
N GLU A 66 5.16 -9.44 24.06
CA GLU A 66 4.21 -8.69 23.23
C GLU A 66 4.74 -8.49 21.80
N GLN A 67 6.01 -8.05 21.66
CA GLN A 67 6.65 -7.89 20.37
C GLN A 67 6.73 -9.20 19.59
N ASN A 68 7.08 -10.30 20.24
CA ASN A 68 7.13 -11.62 19.62
C ASN A 68 5.75 -12.10 19.11
N ALA A 69 4.68 -11.79 19.84
CA ALA A 69 3.33 -12.09 19.38
C ALA A 69 3.00 -11.38 18.05
N ILE A 70 3.48 -10.16 17.87
CA ILE A 70 3.35 -9.40 16.64
C ILE A 70 4.22 -9.97 15.52
N ILE A 71 5.52 -10.17 15.83
CA ILE A 71 6.54 -10.64 14.87
C ILE A 71 6.13 -11.99 14.27
N ARG A 72 5.67 -12.93 15.09
CA ARG A 72 5.35 -14.31 14.69
C ARG A 72 3.92 -14.52 14.20
N ASN A 73 3.12 -13.47 14.16
CA ASN A 73 1.74 -13.60 13.67
C ASN A 73 1.70 -13.81 12.15
N THR A 74 1.32 -14.99 11.74
CA THR A 74 1.14 -15.38 10.31
C THR A 74 -0.34 -15.53 9.92
N LYS A 75 -1.27 -15.36 10.87
CA LYS A 75 -2.71 -15.63 10.66
C LYS A 75 -3.45 -14.41 10.11
N ASP A 76 -3.18 -13.24 10.66
CA ASP A 76 -3.92 -12.04 10.30
C ASP A 76 -3.48 -11.50 8.94
N ARG A 77 -4.46 -11.20 8.09
CA ARG A 77 -4.20 -10.67 6.75
C ARG A 77 -3.72 -9.23 6.81
N ILE A 78 -4.37 -8.41 7.62
CA ILE A 78 -4.04 -7.00 7.78
C ILE A 78 -3.78 -6.71 9.25
N MET A 79 -2.56 -6.31 9.56
CA MET A 79 -2.13 -5.98 10.90
C MET A 79 -1.83 -4.49 11.00
N VAL A 80 -2.51 -3.80 11.90
CA VAL A 80 -2.27 -2.39 12.22
C VAL A 80 -1.54 -2.32 13.55
N ILE A 81 -0.31 -1.82 13.54
CA ILE A 81 0.55 -1.64 14.71
C ILE A 81 0.58 -0.15 15.03
N GLN A 82 -0.08 0.21 16.09
CA GLN A 82 -0.14 1.57 16.61
C GLN A 82 0.78 1.71 17.81
N GLY A 83 1.48 2.83 17.94
CA GLY A 83 2.28 3.11 19.12
C GLY A 83 2.89 4.50 19.07
N ALA A 84 3.24 5.05 20.23
CA ALA A 84 3.88 6.35 20.34
C ALA A 84 5.26 6.39 19.66
N ALA A 85 5.77 7.59 19.40
CA ALA A 85 7.15 7.76 18.95
C ALA A 85 8.11 7.05 19.92
N GLY A 86 9.06 6.28 19.37
CA GLY A 86 10.01 5.53 20.19
C GLY A 86 9.49 4.22 20.80
N SER A 87 8.26 3.78 20.51
CA SER A 87 7.73 2.48 20.96
C SER A 87 8.35 1.26 20.25
N GLY A 88 9.20 1.48 19.25
CA GLY A 88 9.86 0.39 18.52
C GLY A 88 9.03 -0.21 17.39
N LYS A 89 7.98 0.45 16.90
CA LYS A 89 7.13 -0.01 15.79
C LYS A 89 7.93 -0.45 14.57
N THR A 90 8.86 0.40 14.13
CA THR A 90 9.71 0.14 12.95
C THR A 90 10.57 -1.10 13.16
N SER A 91 11.21 -1.23 14.33
CA SER A 91 12.01 -2.40 14.68
C SER A 91 11.18 -3.69 14.69
N VAL A 92 9.98 -3.65 15.28
CA VAL A 92 9.06 -4.81 15.29
C VAL A 92 8.62 -5.19 13.88
N ALA A 93 8.35 -4.21 13.02
CA ALA A 93 7.99 -4.46 11.62
C ALA A 93 9.13 -5.12 10.85
N LEU A 94 10.36 -4.64 11.05
CA LEU A 94 11.55 -5.20 10.41
C LEU A 94 11.83 -6.64 10.85
N HIS A 95 11.77 -6.91 12.15
CA HIS A 95 11.88 -8.28 12.66
C HIS A 95 10.74 -9.18 12.17
N ARG A 96 9.53 -8.62 11.99
CA ARG A 96 8.41 -9.33 11.40
C ARG A 96 8.67 -9.70 9.94
N ILE A 97 9.20 -8.77 9.13
CA ILE A 97 9.57 -9.04 7.74
C ILE A 97 10.62 -10.16 7.68
N ALA A 98 11.67 -10.05 8.48
CA ALA A 98 12.72 -11.07 8.56
C ALA A 98 12.15 -12.44 8.98
N TYR A 99 11.26 -12.46 9.98
CA TYR A 99 10.59 -13.69 10.41
C TYR A 99 9.72 -14.30 9.31
N LEU A 100 8.92 -13.48 8.61
CA LEU A 100 8.05 -13.95 7.51
C LEU A 100 8.87 -14.53 6.36
N LEU A 101 9.96 -13.88 5.95
CA LEU A 101 10.88 -14.38 4.93
C LEU A 101 11.51 -15.72 5.32
N TYR A 102 11.96 -15.84 6.57
CA TYR A 102 12.54 -17.08 7.07
C TYR A 102 11.50 -18.21 7.18
N HIS A 103 10.32 -17.89 7.74
CA HIS A 103 9.28 -18.90 8.04
C HIS A 103 8.57 -19.39 6.78
N ASP A 104 8.34 -18.52 5.79
CA ASP A 104 7.61 -18.83 4.55
C ASP A 104 8.52 -18.71 3.31
N ARG A 105 9.79 -19.03 3.45
CA ARG A 105 10.82 -18.88 2.39
C ARG A 105 10.53 -19.61 1.10
N GLN A 106 9.62 -20.60 1.12
CA GLN A 106 9.18 -21.30 -0.09
C GLN A 106 8.22 -20.45 -0.93
N ASN A 107 7.40 -19.61 -0.31
CA ASN A 107 6.35 -18.84 -0.96
C ASN A 107 6.60 -17.32 -0.94
N LEU A 108 7.42 -16.81 -0.02
CA LEU A 108 7.70 -15.39 0.17
C LEU A 108 9.19 -15.11 0.01
N LYS A 109 9.53 -14.23 -0.94
CA LYS A 109 10.88 -13.73 -1.17
C LYS A 109 10.92 -12.22 -0.97
N SER A 110 12.10 -11.64 -0.82
CA SER A 110 12.30 -10.19 -0.75
C SER A 110 11.63 -9.43 -1.90
N SER A 111 11.70 -9.96 -3.12
CA SER A 111 11.04 -9.39 -4.30
C SER A 111 9.51 -9.36 -4.24
N ASN A 112 8.89 -10.14 -3.34
CA ASN A 112 7.44 -10.15 -3.11
C ASN A 112 6.98 -9.20 -2.00
N ILE A 113 7.90 -8.42 -1.42
CA ILE A 113 7.61 -7.45 -0.37
C ILE A 113 7.81 -6.04 -0.93
N LEU A 114 6.86 -5.16 -0.64
CA LEU A 114 6.97 -3.73 -0.92
C LEU A 114 6.81 -2.96 0.39
N ILE A 115 7.69 -1.99 0.62
CA ILE A 115 7.60 -1.07 1.75
C ILE A 115 7.27 0.32 1.21
N LEU A 116 6.18 0.87 1.69
CA LEU A 116 5.79 2.26 1.46
C LEU A 116 6.15 3.07 2.72
N SER A 117 7.19 3.85 2.63
CA SER A 117 7.71 4.70 3.71
C SER A 117 8.14 6.06 3.17
N PRO A 118 7.83 7.18 3.84
CA PRO A 118 8.23 8.50 3.36
C PRO A 118 9.73 8.74 3.46
N ASN A 119 10.44 8.10 4.38
CA ASN A 119 11.78 8.50 4.81
C ASN A 119 12.90 7.48 4.55
N GLY A 120 12.66 6.36 3.86
CA GLY A 120 13.69 5.35 3.60
C GLY A 120 14.32 4.72 4.85
N VAL A 121 13.63 4.79 6.00
CA VAL A 121 14.16 4.34 7.31
C VAL A 121 14.41 2.84 7.35
N PHE A 122 13.73 2.10 6.52
CA PHE A 122 13.88 0.64 6.44
C PHE A 122 15.12 0.22 5.65
N SER A 123 15.56 1.01 4.68
CA SER A 123 16.66 0.66 3.76
C SER A 123 17.96 0.36 4.50
N ASP A 124 18.34 1.18 5.48
CA ASP A 124 19.60 1.01 6.22
C ASP A 124 19.60 -0.27 7.06
N TYR A 125 18.47 -0.59 7.70
CA TYR A 125 18.35 -1.79 8.52
C TYR A 125 18.24 -3.06 7.66
N ILE A 126 17.47 -2.99 6.59
CA ILE A 126 17.24 -4.10 5.66
C ILE A 126 18.55 -4.51 4.99
N SER A 127 19.38 -3.55 4.58
CA SER A 127 20.68 -3.81 3.93
C SER A 127 21.65 -4.60 4.81
N HIS A 128 21.49 -4.59 6.13
CA HIS A 128 22.34 -5.32 7.06
C HIS A 128 21.80 -6.71 7.42
N ILE A 129 20.50 -6.89 7.49
CA ILE A 129 19.87 -8.15 7.96
C ILE A 129 19.57 -9.12 6.82
N LEU A 130 19.09 -8.63 5.67
CA LEU A 130 18.68 -9.51 4.58
C LEU A 130 19.81 -10.36 4.01
N PRO A 131 21.05 -9.86 3.84
CA PRO A 131 22.17 -10.68 3.39
C PRO A 131 22.46 -11.86 4.32
N GLU A 132 22.28 -11.69 5.64
CA GLU A 132 22.43 -12.79 6.62
C GLU A 132 21.38 -13.89 6.42
N LEU A 133 20.21 -13.56 5.86
CA LEU A 133 19.14 -14.49 5.52
C LEU A 133 19.28 -15.07 4.11
N GLY A 134 20.28 -14.66 3.32
CA GLY A 134 20.45 -15.04 1.92
C GLY A 134 19.43 -14.38 0.98
N GLU A 135 18.83 -13.27 1.39
CA GLU A 135 17.83 -12.51 0.63
C GLU A 135 18.44 -11.24 0.01
N GLU A 136 17.89 -10.83 -1.13
CA GLU A 136 18.22 -9.54 -1.76
C GLU A 136 17.47 -8.39 -1.10
N ASN A 137 17.81 -7.15 -1.48
CA ASN A 137 17.16 -5.96 -0.94
C ASN A 137 15.66 -5.92 -1.26
N ILE A 138 14.87 -5.55 -0.27
CA ILE A 138 13.44 -5.29 -0.42
C ILE A 138 13.25 -3.92 -1.07
N LYS A 139 12.24 -3.82 -1.92
CA LYS A 139 11.87 -2.55 -2.56
C LYS A 139 11.18 -1.62 -1.57
N GLU A 140 11.79 -0.48 -1.33
CA GLU A 140 11.24 0.62 -0.52
C GLU A 140 11.07 1.87 -1.37
N MET A 141 9.96 2.57 -1.19
CA MET A 141 9.70 3.88 -1.82
C MET A 141 8.58 4.62 -1.09
N SER A 142 8.46 5.92 -1.33
CA SER A 142 7.26 6.65 -0.90
C SER A 142 6.04 6.27 -1.76
N PHE A 143 4.84 6.43 -1.18
CA PHE A 143 3.62 6.20 -1.95
C PHE A 143 3.43 7.24 -3.05
N ASP A 144 3.87 8.47 -2.83
CA ASP A 144 3.87 9.51 -3.85
C ASP A 144 4.71 9.09 -5.07
N LEU A 145 5.94 8.63 -4.86
CA LEU A 145 6.79 8.14 -5.94
C LEU A 145 6.15 6.95 -6.68
N PHE A 146 5.49 6.07 -5.93
CA PHE A 146 4.74 4.97 -6.52
C PHE A 146 3.61 5.50 -7.40
N ALA A 147 2.78 6.42 -6.89
CA ALA A 147 1.67 7.04 -7.60
C ALA A 147 2.13 7.74 -8.89
N TYR A 148 3.20 8.54 -8.81
CA TYR A 148 3.76 9.23 -9.97
C TYR A 148 4.22 8.28 -11.08
N ARG A 149 4.82 7.16 -10.70
CA ARG A 149 5.20 6.12 -11.68
C ARG A 149 4.00 5.50 -12.38
N GLN A 150 2.85 5.37 -11.69
CA GLN A 150 1.63 4.85 -12.27
C GLN A 150 0.96 5.86 -13.22
N LEU A 151 1.25 7.15 -13.10
CA LEU A 151 0.62 8.22 -13.89
C LEU A 151 1.49 8.73 -15.05
N LYS A 152 2.65 8.13 -15.33
CA LYS A 152 3.59 8.58 -16.37
C LYS A 152 3.03 8.63 -17.79
N ASP A 153 2.01 7.81 -18.07
CA ASP A 153 1.28 7.79 -19.34
C ASP A 153 0.18 8.85 -19.42
N THR A 154 -0.15 9.48 -18.32
CA THR A 154 -1.24 10.45 -18.18
C THR A 154 -0.71 11.88 -18.06
N VAL A 155 0.40 12.05 -17.33
CA VAL A 155 1.03 13.36 -17.05
C VAL A 155 2.55 13.24 -17.03
N SER A 156 3.24 14.35 -17.31
CA SER A 156 4.70 14.40 -17.29
C SER A 156 5.27 14.64 -15.90
N ASP A 157 4.53 15.32 -15.02
CA ASP A 157 4.97 15.70 -13.67
C ASP A 157 3.81 15.78 -12.68
N CYS A 158 4.12 15.63 -11.40
CA CYS A 158 3.19 15.79 -10.29
C CYS A 158 3.85 16.63 -9.20
N GLU A 159 3.09 17.53 -8.59
CA GLU A 159 3.51 18.22 -7.35
C GLU A 159 3.69 17.19 -6.23
N ASP A 160 4.67 17.42 -5.36
CA ASP A 160 4.83 16.66 -4.14
C ASP A 160 4.06 17.28 -2.96
N ARG A 161 4.11 16.61 -1.81
CA ARG A 161 3.45 17.09 -0.59
C ARG A 161 4.02 18.41 -0.09
N TYR A 162 5.31 18.64 -0.28
CA TYR A 162 5.98 19.86 0.15
C TYR A 162 5.54 21.05 -0.70
N ASP A 163 5.43 20.89 -2.01
CA ASP A 163 4.87 21.92 -2.93
C ASP A 163 3.47 22.34 -2.49
N GLN A 164 2.63 21.37 -2.12
CA GLN A 164 1.26 21.63 -1.64
C GLN A 164 1.25 22.40 -0.32
N ILE A 165 2.09 22.02 0.64
CA ILE A 165 2.21 22.70 1.94
C ILE A 165 2.73 24.13 1.73
N GLU A 166 3.78 24.32 0.94
CA GLU A 166 4.35 25.64 0.64
C GLU A 166 3.33 26.56 -0.02
N ARG A 167 2.57 26.04 -0.98
CA ARG A 167 1.46 26.78 -1.61
C ARG A 167 0.39 27.18 -0.60
N SER A 168 0.03 26.29 0.32
CA SER A 168 -0.96 26.59 1.37
C SER A 168 -0.48 27.64 2.36
N LEU A 169 0.82 27.68 2.67
CA LEU A 169 1.43 28.69 3.54
C LEU A 169 1.54 30.06 2.86
N ASN A 170 1.87 30.07 1.57
CA ASN A 170 2.02 31.31 0.80
C ASN A 170 0.67 31.97 0.44
N PHE A 171 -0.40 31.18 0.39
CA PHE A 171 -1.75 31.64 0.03
C PHE A 171 -2.79 31.13 1.05
N PRO A 172 -2.74 31.63 2.31
CA PRO A 172 -3.59 31.12 3.41
C PRO A 172 -5.09 31.35 3.17
N ASP A 173 -5.44 32.37 2.35
CA ASP A 173 -6.83 32.68 2.00
C ASP A 173 -7.40 31.77 0.89
N MET A 174 -6.57 30.96 0.22
CA MET A 174 -7.04 29.97 -0.73
C MET A 174 -7.58 28.75 0.02
N PRO A 175 -8.83 28.32 -0.27
CA PRO A 175 -9.35 27.11 0.35
C PRO A 175 -8.43 25.93 0.04
N SER A 176 -8.08 25.16 1.06
CA SER A 176 -7.30 23.95 0.89
C SER A 176 -8.14 22.89 0.17
N LEU A 177 -8.06 22.86 -1.16
CA LEU A 177 -8.73 21.86 -2.00
C LEU A 177 -8.24 20.44 -1.69
N TYR A 178 -7.08 20.31 -1.03
CA TYR A 178 -6.55 18.99 -0.66
C TYR A 178 -7.53 18.20 0.22
N LYS A 179 -7.98 18.79 1.35
CA LYS A 179 -8.93 18.11 2.26
C LYS A 179 -10.24 17.75 1.55
N GLU A 180 -10.74 18.67 0.73
CA GLU A 180 -11.98 18.47 -0.02
C GLU A 180 -11.87 17.34 -1.03
N LYS A 181 -10.82 17.34 -1.87
CA LYS A 181 -10.60 16.32 -2.90
C LYS A 181 -10.19 14.94 -2.33
N GLN A 182 -9.80 14.86 -1.06
CA GLN A 182 -9.59 13.59 -0.34
C GLN A 182 -10.84 13.14 0.45
N SER A 183 -11.91 13.93 0.44
CA SER A 183 -13.11 13.67 1.21
C SER A 183 -13.93 12.50 0.63
N ARG A 184 -14.79 11.91 1.51
CA ARG A 184 -15.74 10.89 1.08
C ARG A 184 -16.76 11.45 0.08
N GLU A 185 -17.14 12.72 0.24
CA GLU A 185 -18.12 13.36 -0.62
C GLU A 185 -17.58 13.51 -2.05
N PHE A 186 -16.35 13.99 -2.19
CA PHE A 186 -15.68 14.09 -3.49
C PHE A 186 -15.56 12.72 -4.17
N LEU A 187 -15.17 11.70 -3.40
CA LEU A 187 -15.12 10.32 -3.90
C LEU A 187 -16.50 9.81 -4.37
N ASN A 188 -17.57 10.08 -3.62
CA ASN A 188 -18.92 9.68 -4.02
C ASN A 188 -19.37 10.39 -5.30
N ARG A 189 -19.03 11.67 -5.47
CA ARG A 189 -19.28 12.40 -6.72
C ARG A 189 -18.52 11.76 -7.88
N MET A 190 -17.26 11.39 -7.66
CA MET A 190 -16.45 10.72 -8.67
C MET A 190 -17.05 9.36 -9.07
N GLU A 191 -17.49 8.54 -8.12
CA GLU A 191 -18.16 7.27 -8.40
C GLU A 191 -19.44 7.47 -9.21
N GLY A 192 -20.25 8.48 -8.87
CA GLY A 192 -21.43 8.84 -9.66
C GLY A 192 -21.07 9.22 -11.09
N TYR A 193 -20.05 10.07 -11.26
CA TYR A 193 -19.55 10.48 -12.57
C TYR A 193 -19.00 9.29 -13.38
N LEU A 194 -18.23 8.39 -12.76
CA LEU A 194 -17.72 7.20 -13.42
C LEU A 194 -18.84 6.27 -13.91
N THR A 195 -19.97 6.24 -13.19
CA THR A 195 -21.13 5.48 -13.63
C THR A 195 -21.80 6.13 -14.85
N SER A 196 -21.91 7.46 -14.90
CA SER A 196 -22.51 8.14 -16.05
C SER A 196 -21.66 8.03 -17.32
N LEU A 197 -20.34 7.87 -17.17
CA LEU A 197 -19.44 7.70 -18.31
C LEU A 197 -19.75 6.48 -19.17
N GLU A 198 -20.37 5.45 -18.63
CA GLU A 198 -20.75 4.25 -19.43
C GLU A 198 -21.67 4.62 -20.59
N ASP A 199 -22.54 5.61 -20.42
CA ASP A 199 -23.47 6.06 -21.43
C ASP A 199 -22.95 7.26 -22.24
N GLU A 200 -22.17 8.15 -21.59
CA GLU A 200 -21.77 9.43 -22.18
C GLU A 200 -20.49 9.33 -23.04
N LEU A 201 -19.66 8.31 -22.83
CA LEU A 201 -18.34 8.22 -23.44
C LEU A 201 -18.34 7.45 -24.76
N MET A 202 -19.48 6.81 -25.14
CA MET A 202 -19.53 5.87 -26.24
C MET A 202 -20.32 6.42 -27.44
N ASP A 203 -19.75 6.25 -28.63
CA ASP A 203 -20.41 6.51 -29.92
C ASP A 203 -20.41 5.20 -30.74
N PHE A 204 -21.41 4.35 -30.46
CA PHE A 204 -21.52 3.05 -31.09
C PHE A 204 -21.90 3.17 -32.57
N HIS A 205 -21.32 2.32 -33.40
CA HIS A 205 -21.64 2.19 -34.81
C HIS A 205 -21.20 0.83 -35.35
N ASP A 206 -21.71 0.45 -36.53
CA ASP A 206 -21.31 -0.77 -37.24
C ASP A 206 -19.80 -0.76 -37.54
N VAL A 207 -19.13 -1.90 -37.34
CA VAL A 207 -17.75 -2.09 -37.76
C VAL A 207 -17.68 -3.03 -38.96
N GLU A 208 -17.08 -2.55 -40.03
CA GLU A 208 -16.82 -3.34 -41.24
C GLU A 208 -15.32 -3.60 -41.40
N TYR A 209 -14.99 -4.87 -41.67
CA TYR A 209 -13.65 -5.29 -42.01
C TYR A 209 -13.69 -6.34 -43.13
N LYS A 210 -13.23 -5.97 -44.33
CA LYS A 210 -13.35 -6.78 -45.57
C LYS A 210 -14.82 -7.15 -45.82
N SER A 211 -15.15 -8.45 -45.83
CA SER A 211 -16.51 -8.96 -46.02
C SER A 211 -17.26 -9.22 -44.67
N PHE A 212 -16.67 -8.91 -43.58
CA PHE A 212 -17.23 -9.14 -42.25
C PHE A 212 -17.77 -7.84 -41.66
N THR A 213 -18.93 -7.92 -41.05
CA THR A 213 -19.57 -6.78 -40.38
C THR A 213 -20.00 -7.18 -38.98
N LYS A 214 -19.65 -6.37 -38.00
CA LYS A 214 -20.21 -6.44 -36.65
C LYS A 214 -21.20 -5.30 -36.48
N LYS A 215 -22.44 -5.65 -36.21
CA LYS A 215 -23.51 -4.67 -36.08
C LYS A 215 -23.43 -3.93 -34.76
N GLU A 216 -23.85 -2.66 -34.76
CA GLU A 216 -23.90 -1.81 -33.55
C GLU A 216 -24.62 -2.49 -32.39
N GLU A 217 -25.79 -3.11 -32.64
CA GLU A 217 -26.58 -3.81 -31.61
C GLU A 217 -25.78 -4.96 -30.97
N GLU A 218 -25.00 -5.71 -31.75
CA GLU A 218 -24.16 -6.80 -31.25
C GLU A 218 -22.98 -6.26 -30.40
N ILE A 219 -22.43 -5.13 -30.83
CA ILE A 219 -21.34 -4.44 -30.08
C ILE A 219 -21.86 -3.95 -28.75
N ILE A 220 -23.03 -3.32 -28.71
CA ILE A 220 -23.72 -2.87 -27.50
C ILE A 220 -23.97 -4.04 -26.54
N ASP A 221 -24.48 -5.17 -27.06
CA ASP A 221 -24.72 -6.38 -26.26
C ASP A 221 -23.43 -6.95 -25.65
N LEU A 222 -22.35 -7.01 -26.43
CA LEU A 222 -21.06 -7.45 -25.94
C LEU A 222 -20.52 -6.50 -24.87
N PHE A 223 -20.61 -5.20 -25.11
CA PHE A 223 -20.05 -4.16 -24.24
C PHE A 223 -20.77 -4.07 -22.90
N TYR A 224 -22.10 -4.04 -22.88
CA TYR A 224 -22.87 -3.82 -21.64
C TYR A 224 -23.23 -5.11 -20.90
N PHE A 225 -23.28 -6.27 -21.58
CA PHE A 225 -23.71 -7.52 -20.93
C PHE A 225 -22.57 -8.54 -20.84
N LYS A 226 -21.92 -8.89 -21.93
CA LYS A 226 -20.90 -9.95 -21.91
C LYS A 226 -19.62 -9.51 -21.19
N PHE A 227 -19.17 -8.30 -21.42
CA PHE A 227 -17.92 -7.75 -20.89
C PHE A 227 -18.11 -6.70 -19.79
N GLN A 228 -19.28 -6.63 -19.17
CA GLN A 228 -19.60 -5.65 -18.12
C GLN A 228 -18.62 -5.62 -16.94
N ASP A 229 -18.00 -6.75 -16.62
CA ASP A 229 -17.03 -6.88 -15.51
C ASP A 229 -15.64 -6.31 -15.87
N ILE A 230 -15.40 -5.98 -17.13
CA ILE A 230 -14.16 -5.35 -17.59
C ILE A 230 -14.27 -3.83 -17.36
N PRO A 231 -13.23 -3.17 -16.81
CA PRO A 231 -13.22 -1.72 -16.66
C PRO A 231 -13.51 -0.98 -17.99
N LEU A 232 -14.26 0.11 -17.89
CA LEU A 232 -14.87 0.80 -19.04
C LEU A 232 -13.90 1.05 -20.20
N LEU A 233 -12.73 1.67 -19.97
CA LEU A 233 -11.77 2.00 -21.02
C LEU A 233 -10.97 0.80 -21.57
N SER A 234 -11.10 -0.38 -20.96
CA SER A 234 -10.53 -1.64 -21.47
C SER A 234 -11.58 -2.58 -22.06
N ARG A 235 -12.85 -2.20 -21.98
CA ARG A 235 -13.97 -3.08 -22.37
C ARG A 235 -14.08 -3.24 -23.87
N MET A 236 -13.86 -2.17 -24.64
CA MET A 236 -13.94 -2.21 -26.09
C MET A 236 -12.81 -3.04 -26.72
N GLU A 237 -11.64 -3.11 -26.09
CA GLU A 237 -10.57 -4.02 -26.50
C GLU A 237 -11.04 -5.48 -26.48
N ALA A 238 -11.78 -5.89 -25.45
CA ALA A 238 -12.33 -7.23 -25.36
C ALA A 238 -13.44 -7.48 -26.43
N VAL A 239 -14.21 -6.46 -26.78
CA VAL A 239 -15.19 -6.53 -27.87
C VAL A 239 -14.49 -6.70 -29.22
N ALA A 240 -13.42 -5.93 -29.47
CA ALA A 240 -12.61 -6.03 -30.67
C ALA A 240 -11.94 -7.41 -30.80
N GLU A 241 -11.35 -7.93 -29.74
CA GLU A 241 -10.75 -9.27 -29.72
C GLU A 241 -11.80 -10.35 -30.04
N ASN A 242 -13.02 -10.23 -29.49
CA ASN A 242 -14.09 -11.16 -29.82
C ASN A 242 -14.44 -11.15 -31.31
N PHE A 243 -14.45 -9.98 -31.95
CA PHE A 243 -14.69 -9.87 -33.41
C PHE A 243 -13.52 -10.43 -34.21
N ILE A 244 -12.29 -10.19 -33.80
CA ILE A 244 -11.08 -10.73 -34.41
C ILE A 244 -11.12 -12.26 -34.39
N ASP A 245 -11.40 -12.88 -33.23
CA ASP A 245 -11.53 -14.34 -33.08
C ASP A 245 -12.61 -14.92 -34.00
N GLU A 246 -13.76 -14.23 -34.15
CA GLU A 246 -14.83 -14.62 -35.08
C GLU A 246 -14.35 -14.61 -36.51
N VAL A 247 -13.68 -13.54 -36.97
CA VAL A 247 -13.17 -13.39 -38.33
C VAL A 247 -12.07 -14.42 -38.64
N GLU A 248 -11.14 -14.65 -37.70
CA GLU A 248 -10.07 -15.65 -37.83
C GLU A 248 -10.67 -17.07 -37.97
N THR A 249 -11.67 -17.39 -37.16
CA THR A 249 -12.38 -18.66 -37.23
C THR A 249 -13.08 -18.86 -38.60
N LEU A 250 -13.78 -17.82 -39.11
CA LEU A 250 -14.50 -17.90 -40.38
C LEU A 250 -13.57 -17.94 -41.60
N ARG A 251 -12.38 -17.37 -41.48
CA ARG A 251 -11.36 -17.37 -42.55
C ARG A 251 -10.47 -18.61 -42.50
N ASP A 252 -10.50 -19.38 -41.42
CA ASP A 252 -9.55 -20.47 -41.14
C ASP A 252 -8.09 -20.00 -41.26
N ASN A 253 -7.84 -18.75 -40.84
CA ASN A 253 -6.52 -18.12 -40.89
C ASN A 253 -6.44 -16.95 -39.93
N ASP A 254 -5.33 -16.86 -39.19
CA ASP A 254 -5.08 -15.80 -38.26
C ASP A 254 -4.84 -14.46 -38.95
N MET A 255 -5.21 -13.36 -38.31
CA MET A 255 -4.85 -12.01 -38.72
C MET A 255 -3.41 -11.70 -38.35
N ASP A 256 -2.69 -11.03 -39.25
CA ASP A 256 -1.40 -10.47 -38.87
C ASP A 256 -1.54 -9.23 -37.94
N GLU A 257 -0.40 -8.76 -37.40
CA GLU A 257 -0.40 -7.64 -36.46
C GLU A 257 -0.98 -6.35 -37.05
N GLU A 258 -0.78 -6.10 -38.35
CA GLU A 258 -1.29 -4.92 -39.05
C GLU A 258 -2.82 -5.01 -39.23
N GLU A 259 -3.33 -6.16 -39.62
CA GLU A 259 -4.76 -6.41 -39.72
C GLU A 259 -5.47 -6.26 -38.36
N ARG A 260 -4.89 -6.83 -37.29
CA ARG A 260 -5.43 -6.71 -35.93
C ARG A 260 -5.43 -5.26 -35.43
N ALA A 261 -4.37 -4.50 -35.69
CA ALA A 261 -4.28 -3.10 -35.34
C ALA A 261 -5.37 -2.25 -36.04
N ILE A 262 -5.62 -2.47 -37.33
CA ILE A 262 -6.68 -1.78 -38.09
C ILE A 262 -8.07 -2.07 -37.47
N VAL A 263 -8.34 -3.32 -37.14
CA VAL A 263 -9.62 -3.69 -36.52
C VAL A 263 -9.74 -3.07 -35.15
N MET A 264 -8.70 -3.20 -34.33
CA MET A 264 -8.67 -2.64 -32.98
C MET A 264 -8.95 -1.12 -32.99
N GLU A 265 -8.30 -0.37 -33.87
CA GLU A 265 -8.49 1.07 -34.00
C GLU A 265 -9.95 1.44 -34.29
N LYS A 266 -10.65 0.67 -35.18
CA LYS A 266 -12.06 0.91 -35.49
C LYS A 266 -12.96 0.81 -34.27
N PHE A 267 -12.72 -0.17 -33.38
CA PHE A 267 -13.47 -0.32 -32.15
C PHE A 267 -13.09 0.74 -31.10
N MET A 268 -11.80 1.03 -30.95
CA MET A 268 -11.33 2.00 -29.96
C MET A 268 -11.77 3.44 -30.28
N ASN A 269 -12.01 3.76 -31.55
CA ASN A 269 -12.55 5.05 -32.00
C ASN A 269 -14.02 5.29 -31.59
N MET A 270 -14.71 4.30 -31.04
CA MET A 270 -16.04 4.47 -30.42
C MET A 270 -16.00 5.19 -29.08
N TYR A 271 -14.83 5.29 -28.43
CA TYR A 271 -14.68 6.18 -27.29
C TYR A 271 -14.53 7.63 -27.76
N GLU A 272 -15.33 8.53 -27.21
CA GLU A 272 -15.15 9.98 -27.44
C GLU A 272 -13.75 10.44 -26.99
N THR A 273 -13.29 9.92 -25.87
CA THR A 273 -11.93 10.08 -25.37
C THR A 273 -11.53 8.90 -24.47
N GLN A 274 -10.26 8.53 -24.49
CA GLN A 274 -9.64 7.57 -23.57
C GLN A 274 -8.60 8.25 -22.66
N ASP A 275 -8.42 9.57 -22.84
CA ASP A 275 -7.44 10.35 -22.09
C ASP A 275 -7.95 10.65 -20.69
N LEU A 276 -7.37 9.96 -19.70
CA LEU A 276 -7.71 10.15 -18.29
C LEU A 276 -7.58 11.58 -17.80
N TYR A 277 -6.62 12.34 -18.32
CA TYR A 277 -6.45 13.74 -17.98
C TYR A 277 -7.66 14.57 -18.40
N VAL A 278 -8.16 14.32 -19.61
CA VAL A 278 -9.36 14.98 -20.14
C VAL A 278 -10.61 14.55 -19.37
N ILE A 279 -10.76 13.26 -19.09
CA ILE A 279 -11.89 12.72 -18.32
C ILE A 279 -11.93 13.33 -16.92
N TYR A 280 -10.77 13.40 -16.25
CA TYR A 280 -10.70 14.01 -14.93
C TYR A 280 -10.96 15.52 -14.97
N SER A 281 -10.50 16.25 -16.00
CA SER A 281 -10.82 17.66 -16.20
C SER A 281 -12.32 17.90 -16.30
N ARG A 282 -13.04 17.11 -17.10
CA ARG A 282 -14.50 17.16 -17.21
C ARG A 282 -15.20 16.85 -15.89
N PHE A 283 -14.68 15.90 -15.13
CA PHE A 283 -15.19 15.61 -13.79
C PHE A 283 -15.05 16.83 -12.87
N LEU A 284 -13.89 17.49 -12.86
CA LEU A 284 -13.68 18.69 -12.05
C LEU A 284 -14.69 19.79 -12.43
N GLU A 285 -14.88 20.04 -13.71
CA GLU A 285 -15.85 21.03 -14.23
C GLU A 285 -17.29 20.67 -13.81
N SER A 286 -17.66 19.39 -13.86
CA SER A 286 -18.98 18.91 -13.39
C SER A 286 -19.20 19.14 -11.90
N CYS A 287 -18.13 19.20 -11.11
CA CYS A 287 -18.15 19.51 -9.68
C CYS A 287 -18.08 21.01 -9.37
N GLY A 288 -17.96 21.88 -10.40
CA GLY A 288 -17.82 23.32 -10.25
C GLY A 288 -16.39 23.81 -9.98
N TYR A 289 -15.39 22.95 -10.16
CA TYR A 289 -13.98 23.35 -10.11
C TYR A 289 -13.47 23.78 -11.49
N PRO A 290 -12.40 24.57 -11.55
CA PRO A 290 -11.71 24.81 -12.80
C PRO A 290 -11.22 23.51 -13.41
N GLY A 291 -11.41 23.33 -14.71
CA GLY A 291 -10.81 22.22 -15.46
C GLY A 291 -9.29 22.31 -15.48
N LEU A 292 -8.65 21.20 -15.85
CA LEU A 292 -7.21 21.15 -16.06
C LEU A 292 -6.82 21.88 -17.34
N PRO A 293 -5.61 22.46 -17.43
CA PRO A 293 -5.12 23.12 -18.64
C PRO A 293 -5.12 22.21 -19.87
N HIS A 294 -5.57 22.71 -21.01
CA HIS A 294 -5.49 22.01 -22.29
C HIS A 294 -4.08 22.11 -22.88
N VAL A 295 -3.20 21.21 -22.47
CA VAL A 295 -1.78 21.19 -22.88
C VAL A 295 -1.36 19.80 -23.34
N GLN A 296 -0.22 19.72 -24.06
CA GLN A 296 0.39 18.46 -24.50
C GLN A 296 0.87 17.65 -23.29
N LEU A 297 1.00 16.32 -23.45
CA LEU A 297 1.43 15.41 -22.39
C LEU A 297 2.69 15.89 -21.66
N GLN A 298 3.67 16.42 -22.39
CA GLN A 298 4.96 16.89 -21.85
C GLN A 298 4.83 18.11 -20.94
N GLU A 299 3.73 18.84 -21.03
CA GLU A 299 3.45 20.03 -20.24
C GLU A 299 2.41 19.78 -19.14
N ARG A 300 1.83 18.58 -19.08
CA ARG A 300 0.83 18.22 -18.08
C ARG A 300 1.49 18.05 -16.73
N LYS A 301 1.04 18.83 -15.77
CA LYS A 301 1.43 18.72 -14.36
C LYS A 301 0.17 18.65 -13.49
N LEU A 302 0.09 17.64 -12.63
CA LEU A 302 -0.96 17.54 -11.61
C LEU A 302 -0.55 18.26 -10.33
N ARG A 303 -1.49 18.94 -9.71
CA ARG A 303 -1.35 19.38 -8.33
C ARG A 303 -1.44 18.17 -7.40
N TYR A 304 -0.82 18.26 -6.24
CA TYR A 304 -0.79 17.15 -5.28
C TYR A 304 -2.20 16.65 -4.91
N GLU A 305 -3.15 17.56 -4.72
CA GLU A 305 -4.55 17.25 -4.43
C GLU A 305 -5.26 16.43 -5.52
N ASP A 306 -4.77 16.42 -6.75
CA ASP A 306 -5.35 15.73 -7.91
C ASP A 306 -4.69 14.39 -8.20
N VAL A 307 -3.50 14.14 -7.66
CA VAL A 307 -2.71 12.92 -7.95
C VAL A 307 -3.49 11.65 -7.62
N TYR A 308 -3.99 11.54 -6.39
CA TYR A 308 -4.69 10.35 -5.93
C TYR A 308 -6.10 10.21 -6.51
N PRO A 309 -6.89 11.27 -6.70
CA PRO A 309 -8.12 11.21 -7.48
C PRO A 309 -7.92 10.66 -8.90
N VAL A 310 -6.93 11.15 -9.64
CA VAL A 310 -6.61 10.66 -11.00
C VAL A 310 -6.14 9.21 -10.96
N LEU A 311 -5.30 8.84 -9.99
CA LEU A 311 -4.85 7.46 -9.82
C LEU A 311 -6.03 6.52 -9.50
N TYR A 312 -6.96 6.93 -8.64
CA TYR A 312 -8.18 6.17 -8.35
C TYR A 312 -9.02 5.98 -9.61
N MET A 313 -9.26 7.06 -10.36
CA MET A 313 -9.98 7.02 -11.63
C MET A 313 -9.32 6.05 -12.62
N LYS A 314 -8.00 6.07 -12.73
CA LYS A 314 -7.23 5.14 -13.57
C LYS A 314 -7.51 3.68 -13.21
N TYR A 315 -7.51 3.35 -11.93
CA TYR A 315 -7.79 1.99 -11.46
C TYR A 315 -9.23 1.55 -11.64
N ARG A 316 -10.17 2.49 -11.70
CA ARG A 316 -11.58 2.22 -11.94
C ARG A 316 -11.89 2.05 -13.43
N LEU A 317 -11.23 2.81 -14.30
CA LEU A 317 -11.54 2.85 -15.73
C LEU A 317 -10.70 1.91 -16.57
N LEU A 318 -9.47 1.58 -16.17
CA LEU A 318 -8.53 0.78 -16.93
C LEU A 318 -8.27 -0.56 -16.25
N ARG A 319 -8.14 -1.61 -17.06
CA ARG A 319 -7.65 -2.92 -16.59
C ARG A 319 -6.20 -2.76 -16.17
N GLN A 320 -5.97 -2.72 -14.87
CA GLN A 320 -4.63 -2.68 -14.33
C GLN A 320 -4.13 -4.09 -14.08
N THR A 321 -2.87 -4.34 -14.40
CA THR A 321 -2.17 -5.50 -13.85
C THR A 321 -2.11 -5.30 -12.34
N SER A 322 -2.93 -6.04 -11.60
CA SER A 322 -2.82 -6.06 -10.14
C SER A 322 -1.38 -6.42 -9.78
N HIS A 323 -0.83 -5.76 -8.75
CA HIS A 323 0.52 -6.06 -8.27
C HIS A 323 0.54 -7.41 -7.54
N ASN A 324 0.05 -8.47 -8.21
CA ASN A 324 -0.06 -9.84 -7.67
C ASN A 324 1.30 -10.45 -7.32
N GLY A 325 2.39 -9.90 -7.86
CA GLY A 325 3.74 -10.27 -7.46
C GLY A 325 4.08 -9.84 -6.03
N ILE A 326 3.40 -8.81 -5.49
CA ILE A 326 3.56 -8.37 -4.10
C ILE A 326 2.64 -9.22 -3.23
N LYS A 327 3.23 -9.97 -2.31
CA LYS A 327 2.53 -10.85 -1.35
C LYS A 327 2.41 -10.25 0.04
N HIS A 328 3.26 -9.27 0.35
CA HIS A 328 3.23 -8.53 1.60
C HIS A 328 3.55 -7.05 1.39
N LEU A 329 2.65 -6.18 1.83
CA LEU A 329 2.82 -4.74 1.81
C LEU A 329 3.05 -4.22 3.22
N VAL A 330 4.07 -3.39 3.39
CA VAL A 330 4.30 -2.63 4.64
C VAL A 330 4.01 -1.17 4.35
N VAL A 331 3.18 -0.56 5.18
CA VAL A 331 2.84 0.87 5.11
C VAL A 331 3.29 1.52 6.41
N ASP A 332 4.23 2.45 6.29
CA ASP A 332 4.72 3.24 7.43
C ASP A 332 4.03 4.60 7.49
N GLU A 333 4.06 5.24 8.67
CA GLU A 333 3.43 6.53 8.94
C GLU A 333 1.95 6.58 8.52
N MET A 334 1.18 5.59 8.99
CA MET A 334 -0.23 5.39 8.59
C MET A 334 -1.11 6.64 8.71
N GLN A 335 -0.77 7.53 9.66
CA GLN A 335 -1.50 8.76 9.94
C GLN A 335 -1.42 9.79 8.80
N ASP A 336 -0.42 9.67 7.93
CA ASP A 336 -0.21 10.59 6.82
C ASP A 336 -1.02 10.23 5.57
N TYR A 337 -1.67 9.05 5.56
CA TYR A 337 -2.46 8.59 4.42
C TYR A 337 -3.94 8.92 4.56
N SER A 338 -4.51 9.47 3.49
CA SER A 338 -5.95 9.73 3.39
C SER A 338 -6.75 8.44 3.20
N ARG A 339 -8.07 8.55 3.41
CA ARG A 339 -9.01 7.48 3.11
C ARG A 339 -8.93 7.01 1.65
N LEU A 340 -8.81 7.96 0.70
CA LEU A 340 -8.69 7.66 -0.72
C LEU A 340 -7.43 6.85 -1.01
N GLN A 341 -6.30 7.20 -0.39
CA GLN A 341 -5.04 6.47 -0.53
C GLN A 341 -5.17 5.02 -0.06
N TYR A 342 -5.85 4.77 1.07
CA TYR A 342 -6.10 3.39 1.53
C TYR A 342 -7.05 2.60 0.63
N LEU A 343 -8.04 3.24 0.01
CA LEU A 343 -8.88 2.60 -1.00
C LEU A 343 -8.06 2.17 -2.21
N ILE A 344 -7.16 3.03 -2.68
CA ILE A 344 -6.24 2.73 -3.77
C ILE A 344 -5.34 1.54 -3.39
N LEU A 345 -4.72 1.56 -2.20
CA LEU A 345 -3.87 0.47 -1.72
C LEU A 345 -4.62 -0.87 -1.68
N LYS A 346 -5.87 -0.87 -1.21
CA LYS A 346 -6.70 -2.07 -1.20
C LYS A 346 -6.97 -2.62 -2.60
N MET A 347 -7.21 -1.74 -3.57
CA MET A 347 -7.46 -2.12 -4.96
C MET A 347 -6.21 -2.68 -5.63
N MET A 348 -5.06 -2.05 -5.37
CA MET A 348 -3.79 -2.39 -6.02
C MET A 348 -3.11 -3.62 -5.44
N PHE A 349 -3.23 -3.84 -4.14
CA PHE A 349 -2.49 -4.86 -3.40
C PHE A 349 -3.44 -5.82 -2.68
N PRO A 350 -3.96 -6.86 -3.37
CA PRO A 350 -4.80 -7.87 -2.75
C PRO A 350 -3.98 -8.86 -1.91
N CYS A 351 -3.05 -8.36 -1.10
CA CYS A 351 -2.08 -9.13 -0.34
C CYS A 351 -2.20 -8.89 1.17
N ARG A 352 -1.32 -9.53 1.94
CA ARG A 352 -1.18 -9.25 3.38
C ARG A 352 -0.55 -7.88 3.60
N MET A 353 -0.95 -7.19 4.67
CA MET A 353 -0.42 -5.86 4.99
C MET A 353 0.00 -5.77 6.44
N THR A 354 1.08 -5.03 6.67
CA THR A 354 1.49 -4.54 7.99
C THR A 354 1.51 -3.02 7.92
N ILE A 355 0.63 -2.39 8.68
CA ILE A 355 0.42 -0.94 8.68
C ILE A 355 0.92 -0.39 10.03
N LEU A 356 1.84 0.57 9.98
CA LEU A 356 2.50 1.16 11.15
C LEU A 356 2.13 2.62 11.28
N GLY A 357 1.96 3.11 12.50
CA GLY A 357 1.82 4.53 12.72
C GLY A 357 1.47 4.92 14.14
N ASP A 358 1.34 6.22 14.35
CA ASP A 358 1.06 6.84 15.63
C ASP A 358 -0.17 7.75 15.53
N LYS A 359 -1.18 7.48 16.34
CA LYS A 359 -2.38 8.34 16.38
C LYS A 359 -2.07 9.73 16.92
N ALA A 360 -1.09 9.86 17.83
CA ALA A 360 -0.73 11.12 18.47
C ALA A 360 0.03 12.09 17.55
N GLN A 361 0.57 11.60 16.43
CA GLN A 361 1.34 12.41 15.47
C GLN A 361 0.50 12.92 14.30
N THR A 362 -0.81 12.73 14.31
CA THR A 362 -1.71 13.33 13.30
C THR A 362 -1.66 14.84 13.43
N MET A 363 -1.06 15.50 12.43
CA MET A 363 -0.97 16.97 12.35
C MET A 363 -2.27 17.63 11.89
N GLU A 364 -3.29 16.85 11.56
CA GLU A 364 -4.54 17.36 10.97
C GLU A 364 -5.77 16.87 11.75
N ASP A 365 -6.81 17.71 11.74
CA ASP A 365 -8.10 17.59 12.46
C ASP A 365 -8.76 16.20 12.40
N GLU A 366 -9.72 15.99 13.31
CA GLU A 366 -10.58 14.79 13.50
C GLU A 366 -11.19 14.17 12.21
N ALA A 367 -11.15 14.88 11.07
CA ALA A 367 -11.61 14.38 9.77
C ALA A 367 -10.79 13.20 9.22
N GLN A 368 -9.58 12.96 9.73
CA GLN A 368 -8.70 11.85 9.33
C GLN A 368 -8.52 10.80 10.44
N ASP A 369 -9.61 10.35 11.07
CA ASP A 369 -9.53 9.19 11.95
C ASP A 369 -9.23 7.92 11.13
N VAL A 370 -7.95 7.71 10.83
CA VAL A 370 -7.45 6.54 10.09
C VAL A 370 -7.95 5.26 10.74
N LEU A 371 -7.97 5.19 12.06
CA LEU A 371 -8.41 4.02 12.81
C LEU A 371 -9.92 3.80 12.72
N GLY A 372 -10.69 4.87 12.50
CA GLY A 372 -12.15 4.82 12.33
C GLY A 372 -12.56 4.36 10.93
N PHE A 373 -11.78 4.66 9.90
CA PHE A 373 -12.14 4.27 8.54
C PHE A 373 -11.46 2.99 8.03
N LEU A 374 -10.30 2.59 8.55
CA LEU A 374 -9.61 1.36 8.13
C LEU A 374 -10.50 0.12 8.22
N PRO A 375 -11.27 -0.13 9.31
CA PRO A 375 -12.19 -1.25 9.37
C PRO A 375 -13.31 -1.18 8.31
N LYS A 376 -13.71 0.03 7.90
CA LYS A 376 -14.71 0.21 6.86
C LYS A 376 -14.18 -0.11 5.46
N ILE A 377 -12.86 0.09 5.25
CA ILE A 377 -12.19 -0.23 3.99
C ILE A 377 -11.86 -1.73 3.92
N PHE A 378 -11.20 -2.28 4.94
CA PHE A 378 -10.65 -3.64 4.93
C PHE A 378 -11.57 -4.68 5.58
N GLY A 379 -12.63 -4.26 6.27
CA GLY A 379 -13.60 -5.16 6.89
C GLY A 379 -13.06 -5.86 8.15
N LYS A 380 -13.53 -7.10 8.37
CA LYS A 380 -13.20 -7.89 9.57
C LYS A 380 -11.77 -8.49 9.55
N GLU A 381 -11.03 -8.33 8.48
CA GLU A 381 -9.68 -8.91 8.31
C GLU A 381 -8.59 -8.11 9.02
N ILE A 382 -8.94 -7.00 9.66
CA ILE A 382 -8.03 -6.13 10.40
C ILE A 382 -7.84 -6.63 11.83
N ARG A 383 -6.56 -6.77 12.22
CA ARG A 383 -6.15 -6.87 13.61
C ARG A 383 -5.38 -5.63 14.03
N ARG A 384 -5.90 -4.93 15.03
CA ARG A 384 -5.25 -3.78 15.64
C ARG A 384 -4.46 -4.20 16.87
N ILE A 385 -3.23 -3.74 16.96
CA ILE A 385 -2.33 -3.94 18.11
C ILE A 385 -1.80 -2.58 18.53
N VAL A 386 -1.87 -2.29 19.82
CA VAL A 386 -1.40 -1.04 20.39
C VAL A 386 -0.16 -1.32 21.24
N MET A 387 0.94 -0.63 20.92
CA MET A 387 2.18 -0.67 21.68
C MET A 387 2.20 0.54 22.61
N ASN A 388 1.77 0.34 23.86
CA ASN A 388 1.53 1.44 24.81
C ASN A 388 2.80 1.99 25.50
N LYS A 389 3.94 1.33 25.33
CA LYS A 389 5.17 1.70 26.05
C LYS A 389 6.22 2.26 25.11
N SER A 390 6.74 3.45 25.44
CA SER A 390 7.90 4.04 24.78
C SER A 390 9.18 3.61 25.51
N TYR A 391 10.17 3.14 24.75
CA TYR A 391 11.42 2.61 25.31
C TYR A 391 12.65 3.44 24.96
N ARG A 392 12.51 4.40 24.04
CA ARG A 392 13.60 5.27 23.58
C ARG A 392 13.64 6.62 24.28
N ASN A 393 12.52 7.05 24.86
CA ASN A 393 12.40 8.35 25.51
C ASN A 393 12.45 8.21 27.04
N THR A 394 13.03 9.19 27.72
CA THR A 394 12.90 9.26 29.17
C THR A 394 11.45 9.54 29.58
N VAL A 395 11.10 9.21 30.84
CA VAL A 395 9.73 9.43 31.35
C VAL A 395 9.32 10.89 31.22
N GLU A 396 10.28 11.82 31.43
CA GLU A 396 10.03 13.26 31.35
C GLU A 396 9.69 13.70 29.91
N ILE A 397 10.44 13.22 28.92
CA ILE A 397 10.17 13.51 27.49
C ILE A 397 8.83 12.92 27.08
N ALA A 398 8.55 11.67 27.47
CA ALA A 398 7.27 11.02 27.17
C ALA A 398 6.10 11.73 27.83
N SER A 399 6.22 12.13 29.10
CA SER A 399 5.21 12.89 29.84
C SER A 399 4.94 14.26 29.20
N TYR A 400 5.99 14.97 28.81
CA TYR A 400 5.87 16.27 28.16
C TYR A 400 5.20 16.18 26.78
N ALA A 401 5.59 15.19 25.99
CA ALA A 401 4.97 14.93 24.68
C ALA A 401 3.48 14.58 24.81
N ASN A 402 3.11 13.75 25.79
CA ASN A 402 1.71 13.40 26.05
C ASN A 402 0.88 14.59 26.54
N GLN A 403 1.47 15.46 27.37
CA GLN A 403 0.82 16.67 27.82
C GLN A 403 0.52 17.62 26.64
N LEU A 404 1.48 17.76 25.70
CA LEU A 404 1.27 18.54 24.45
C LEU A 404 0.23 17.91 23.53
N ALA A 405 0.17 16.59 23.48
CA ALA A 405 -0.80 15.85 22.66
C ALA A 405 -2.20 15.71 23.30
N GLY A 406 -2.40 16.23 24.52
CA GLY A 406 -3.68 16.13 25.26
C GLY A 406 -4.03 14.70 25.68
N ILE A 407 -3.05 13.80 25.80
CA ILE A 407 -3.24 12.39 26.19
C ILE A 407 -3.06 12.31 27.72
N THR A 408 -4.17 12.05 28.45
CA THR A 408 -4.20 12.05 29.92
C THR A 408 -4.02 10.67 30.55
N ASP A 409 -4.05 9.59 29.78
CA ASP A 409 -3.96 8.21 30.32
C ASP A 409 -2.72 7.47 29.78
N MET A 410 -1.67 7.42 30.63
CA MET A 410 -0.67 6.35 30.59
C MET A 410 -0.51 5.78 32.00
N ASP A 411 -0.88 4.51 32.16
CA ASP A 411 -0.42 3.66 33.26
C ASP A 411 1.00 3.11 32.99
#